data_e98be8a5c28670cddffd52c2ccd738c6
#
_entry.id   e98be8a5c28670cddffd52c2ccd738c6
#
_cell.length_a   1.000
_cell.length_b   1.000
_cell.length_c   1.000
_cell.angle_alpha   90.00
_cell.angle_beta   90.00
_cell.angle_gamma   90.00
#
_symmetry.space_group_name_H-M   'P 1'
#
loop_
_entity.id
_entity.type
_entity.pdbx_description
1 polymer ?
#
loop_
_entity_poly.entity_id
_entity_poly.type
_entity_poly.pdbx_seq_one_letter_code
_entity_poly.pdbx_strand_id
1 'polypeptide(L)'
;MKWFKYIALTIIMMVTFAEKSTAQVDTTFWFAAPWVTPDHDDRDPIYFHLSTFANPTTVRIQQPASIYDTTINIGPNTVFSHYVAHIMDSLECKPADQVLNLGFKITADNPITVVYDVVT
;
A
#
# COMPACT_ATOMS: atom_id res chain seq x y z
N MET A 1 -40.73 -11.25 29.80
CA MET A 1 -39.45 -10.74 30.40
C MET A 1 -38.23 -11.60 30.13
N LYS A 2 -38.34 -12.91 29.97
CA LYS A 2 -37.18 -13.76 29.65
C LYS A 2 -36.57 -13.45 28.26
N TRP A 3 -37.38 -13.14 27.27
CA TRP A 3 -36.96 -12.81 25.90
C TRP A 3 -36.16 -11.53 25.80
N PHE A 4 -36.43 -10.55 26.63
CA PHE A 4 -35.71 -9.25 26.63
C PHE A 4 -34.21 -9.43 27.01
N LYS A 5 -33.93 -10.40 27.89
CA LYS A 5 -32.53 -10.72 28.28
C LYS A 5 -31.73 -11.32 27.12
N TYR A 6 -32.37 -12.17 26.31
CA TYR A 6 -31.71 -12.78 25.14
C TYR A 6 -31.46 -11.75 24.02
N ILE A 7 -32.43 -10.84 23.79
CA ILE A 7 -32.28 -9.76 22.84
C ILE A 7 -31.16 -8.82 23.28
N ALA A 8 -31.10 -8.42 24.53
CA ALA A 8 -30.03 -7.57 25.04
C ALA A 8 -28.65 -8.27 24.95
N LEU A 9 -28.56 -9.54 25.22
CA LEU A 9 -27.33 -10.32 25.11
C LEU A 9 -26.86 -10.42 23.66
N THR A 10 -27.78 -10.62 22.71
CA THR A 10 -27.46 -10.68 21.28
C THR A 10 -26.96 -9.34 20.74
N ILE A 11 -27.56 -8.23 21.18
CA ILE A 11 -27.12 -6.87 20.80
C ILE A 11 -25.72 -6.58 21.35
N ILE A 12 -25.45 -6.94 22.61
CA ILE A 12 -24.12 -6.78 23.22
C ILE A 12 -23.09 -7.60 22.45
N MET A 13 -23.43 -8.84 22.08
CA MET A 13 -22.53 -9.72 21.31
C MET A 13 -22.25 -9.19 19.90
N MET A 14 -23.22 -8.59 19.22
CA MET A 14 -23.02 -7.94 17.90
C MET A 14 -22.11 -6.71 17.96
N VAL A 15 -22.19 -5.93 19.05
CA VAL A 15 -21.37 -4.72 19.22
C VAL A 15 -19.90 -5.05 19.50
N THR A 16 -19.64 -6.19 20.18
CA THR A 16 -18.27 -6.61 20.50
C THR A 16 -17.49 -7.19 19.31
N PHE A 17 -18.19 -7.61 18.23
CA PHE A 17 -17.56 -8.12 17.00
C PHE A 17 -17.45 -7.07 15.87
N ALA A 18 -17.82 -5.81 16.13
CA ALA A 18 -17.57 -4.73 15.20
C ALA A 18 -16.07 -4.39 15.16
N GLU A 19 -15.29 -5.25 14.50
CA GLU A 19 -13.90 -4.94 14.19
C GLU A 19 -13.85 -3.68 13.30
N LYS A 20 -13.15 -2.65 13.78
CA LYS A 20 -12.87 -1.49 12.96
C LYS A 20 -11.89 -1.97 11.87
N SER A 21 -12.36 -2.12 10.65
CA SER A 21 -11.48 -2.22 9.48
C SER A 21 -10.71 -0.91 9.39
N THR A 22 -9.50 -0.89 9.90
CA THR A 22 -8.58 0.23 9.68
C THR A 22 -7.85 -0.05 8.37
N ALA A 23 -7.85 0.92 7.45
CA ALA A 23 -6.92 0.92 6.34
C ALA A 23 -5.50 0.78 6.92
N GLN A 24 -4.63 0.06 6.24
CA GLN A 24 -3.26 -0.12 6.72
C GLN A 24 -2.55 1.24 6.73
N VAL A 25 -2.38 1.79 7.93
CA VAL A 25 -1.67 3.03 8.20
C VAL A 25 -0.40 2.68 8.95
N ASP A 26 0.76 2.95 8.38
CA ASP A 26 2.05 2.61 8.97
C ASP A 26 3.14 3.57 8.46
N THR A 27 4.35 3.41 8.98
CA THR A 27 5.57 4.10 8.53
C THR A 27 6.49 3.21 7.71
N THR A 28 6.18 1.93 7.57
CA THR A 28 6.98 0.98 6.81
C THR A 28 6.09 -0.03 6.07
N PHE A 29 6.31 -0.13 4.77
CA PHE A 29 5.58 -1.05 3.90
C PHE A 29 6.58 -1.87 3.09
N TRP A 30 6.25 -3.15 2.87
CA TRP A 30 6.90 -4.00 1.91
C TRP A 30 5.94 -4.38 0.81
N PHE A 31 6.40 -4.30 -0.41
CA PHE A 31 5.57 -4.47 -1.58
C PHE A 31 6.29 -5.28 -2.66
N ALA A 32 5.58 -6.21 -3.30
CA ALA A 32 6.05 -6.92 -4.46
C ALA A 32 5.13 -6.61 -5.64
N ALA A 33 5.66 -6.02 -6.70
CA ALA A 33 4.90 -5.73 -7.91
C ALA A 33 4.61 -7.05 -8.66
N PRO A 34 3.35 -7.45 -8.80
CA PRO A 34 3.02 -8.65 -9.56
C PRO A 34 3.33 -8.44 -11.05
N TRP A 35 3.68 -9.50 -11.73
CA TRP A 35 3.71 -9.51 -13.19
C TRP A 35 2.28 -9.52 -13.72
N VAL A 36 1.84 -8.41 -14.32
CA VAL A 36 0.43 -8.23 -14.67
C VAL A 36 0.08 -8.95 -15.98
N THR A 37 0.83 -8.72 -17.05
CA THR A 37 0.67 -9.43 -18.32
C THR A 37 1.97 -9.42 -19.12
N PRO A 38 2.18 -10.40 -20.05
CA PRO A 38 3.31 -10.35 -20.97
C PRO A 38 3.25 -9.17 -21.95
N ASP A 39 2.07 -8.60 -22.17
CA ASP A 39 1.82 -7.51 -23.13
C ASP A 39 1.76 -6.13 -22.44
N HIS A 40 1.99 -6.08 -21.13
CA HIS A 40 2.06 -4.83 -20.37
C HIS A 40 3.32 -4.07 -20.77
N ASP A 41 3.18 -2.88 -21.31
CA ASP A 41 4.29 -2.05 -21.77
C ASP A 41 4.37 -0.72 -21.01
N ASP A 42 5.39 0.08 -21.31
CA ASP A 42 5.67 1.38 -20.66
C ASP A 42 4.52 2.41 -20.82
N ARG A 43 3.46 2.08 -21.56
CA ARG A 43 2.29 2.94 -21.76
C ARG A 43 1.23 2.76 -20.68
N ASP A 44 1.28 1.63 -19.95
CA ASP A 44 0.34 1.36 -18.88
C ASP A 44 0.88 1.96 -17.57
N PRO A 45 0.28 3.04 -17.07
CA PRO A 45 0.83 3.75 -15.93
C PRO A 45 0.71 2.92 -14.64
N ILE A 46 1.84 2.81 -13.94
CA ILE A 46 1.91 2.21 -12.60
C ILE A 46 2.24 3.31 -11.60
N TYR A 47 1.46 3.37 -10.53
CA TYR A 47 1.62 4.37 -9.49
C TYR A 47 1.70 3.76 -8.09
N PHE A 48 2.47 4.41 -7.22
CA PHE A 48 2.26 4.37 -5.78
C PHE A 48 1.49 5.63 -5.38
N HIS A 49 0.27 5.46 -4.88
CA HIS A 49 -0.49 6.54 -4.27
C HIS A 49 -0.19 6.59 -2.77
N LEU A 50 0.43 7.69 -2.35
CA LEU A 50 0.87 7.93 -0.98
C LEU A 50 -0.03 8.98 -0.36
N SER A 51 -0.73 8.66 0.72
CA SER A 51 -1.60 9.61 1.41
C SER A 51 -1.06 9.95 2.79
N THR A 52 -0.85 11.24 3.03
CA THR A 52 -0.41 11.79 4.31
C THR A 52 -1.60 12.28 5.14
N PHE A 53 -1.39 12.39 6.45
CA PHE A 53 -2.35 12.94 7.41
C PHE A 53 -1.95 14.36 7.83
N ALA A 54 -2.19 14.72 9.08
CA ALA A 54 -2.00 16.08 9.59
C ALA A 54 -0.57 16.63 9.52
N ASN A 55 0.43 15.76 9.39
CA ASN A 55 1.83 16.16 9.37
C ASN A 55 2.42 16.05 7.96
N PRO A 56 3.30 16.98 7.55
CA PRO A 56 4.12 16.79 6.37
C PRO A 56 5.01 15.56 6.57
N THR A 57 5.32 14.83 5.51
CA THR A 57 5.96 13.52 5.62
C THR A 57 7.01 13.35 4.53
N THR A 58 8.20 12.91 4.93
CA THR A 58 9.24 12.47 4.01
C THR A 58 9.08 10.97 3.77
N VAL A 59 8.88 10.57 2.53
CA VAL A 59 8.72 9.18 2.12
C VAL A 59 9.91 8.75 1.27
N ARG A 60 10.53 7.63 1.61
CA ARG A 60 11.57 6.99 0.83
C ARG A 60 11.06 5.68 0.24
N ILE A 61 11.19 5.53 -1.08
CA ILE A 61 10.84 4.33 -1.84
C ILE A 61 12.12 3.70 -2.34
N GLN A 62 12.39 2.48 -1.92
CA GLN A 62 13.60 1.75 -2.24
C GLN A 62 13.28 0.36 -2.78
N GLN A 63 14.13 -0.12 -3.69
CA GLN A 63 14.26 -1.53 -4.00
C GLN A 63 15.63 -1.99 -3.46
N PRO A 64 15.70 -2.62 -2.29
CA PRO A 64 16.97 -2.83 -1.57
C PRO A 64 18.00 -3.65 -2.34
N ALA A 65 17.56 -4.54 -3.24
CA ALA A 65 18.45 -5.34 -4.10
C ALA A 65 18.80 -4.66 -5.44
N SER A 66 18.34 -3.43 -5.66
CA SER A 66 18.51 -2.66 -6.89
C SER A 66 19.07 -1.27 -6.58
N ILE A 67 19.31 -0.51 -7.64
CA ILE A 67 19.74 0.90 -7.56
C ILE A 67 18.59 1.88 -7.38
N TYR A 68 17.33 1.40 -7.37
CA TYR A 68 16.18 2.29 -7.23
C TYR A 68 16.04 2.78 -5.81
N ASP A 69 16.17 4.09 -5.65
CA ASP A 69 16.05 4.77 -4.37
C ASP A 69 15.61 6.21 -4.63
N THR A 70 14.45 6.57 -4.13
CA THR A 70 13.92 7.92 -4.27
C THR A 70 13.32 8.41 -2.97
N THR A 71 13.42 9.73 -2.74
CA THR A 71 12.87 10.39 -1.55
C THR A 71 11.95 11.52 -2.00
N ILE A 72 10.77 11.59 -1.39
CA ILE A 72 9.69 12.51 -1.74
C ILE A 72 9.24 13.21 -0.46
N ASN A 73 9.10 14.52 -0.50
CA ASN A 73 8.52 15.31 0.57
C ASN A 73 7.07 15.64 0.22
N ILE A 74 6.13 15.19 1.05
CA ILE A 74 4.69 15.34 0.82
C ILE A 74 4.13 16.24 1.90
N GLY A 75 3.31 17.22 1.52
CA GLY A 75 2.60 18.10 2.45
C GLY A 75 1.58 17.36 3.31
N PRO A 76 1.02 18.01 4.34
CA PRO A 76 -0.03 17.42 5.15
C PRO A 76 -1.33 17.26 4.37
N ASN A 77 -2.15 16.27 4.73
CA ASN A 77 -3.46 15.97 4.13
C ASN A 77 -3.42 15.93 2.59
N THR A 78 -2.39 15.31 2.03
CA THR A 78 -2.11 15.30 0.59
C THR A 78 -2.06 13.87 0.07
N VAL A 79 -2.61 13.64 -1.12
CA VAL A 79 -2.39 12.41 -1.90
C VAL A 79 -1.38 12.72 -2.98
N PHE A 80 -0.29 11.97 -3.01
CA PHE A 80 0.76 12.08 -4.00
C PHE A 80 0.85 10.79 -4.82
N SER A 81 0.82 10.89 -6.15
CA SER A 81 0.92 9.76 -7.06
C SER A 81 2.33 9.69 -7.64
N HIS A 82 3.08 8.69 -7.24
CA HIS A 82 4.43 8.45 -7.71
C HIS A 82 4.44 7.47 -8.88
N TYR A 83 4.85 7.94 -10.05
CA TYR A 83 4.89 7.17 -11.28
C TYR A 83 6.15 6.31 -11.37
N VAL A 84 5.99 5.01 -11.65
CA VAL A 84 7.09 4.03 -11.69
C VAL A 84 7.15 3.17 -12.96
N ALA A 85 6.27 3.37 -13.93
CA ALA A 85 6.22 2.53 -15.13
C ALA A 85 7.52 2.54 -15.96
N HIS A 86 8.29 3.64 -15.91
CA HIS A 86 9.56 3.76 -16.65
C HIS A 86 10.65 2.76 -16.21
N ILE A 87 10.46 2.06 -15.10
CA ILE A 87 11.39 1.04 -14.60
C ILE A 87 10.71 -0.34 -14.45
N MET A 88 9.62 -0.54 -15.16
CA MET A 88 8.71 -1.69 -15.03
C MET A 88 9.42 -3.04 -15.14
N ASP A 89 10.33 -3.20 -16.09
CA ASP A 89 11.12 -4.44 -16.25
C ASP A 89 11.96 -4.81 -15.03
N SER A 90 12.30 -3.82 -14.21
CA SER A 90 13.04 -4.00 -12.96
C SER A 90 12.14 -4.08 -11.73
N LEU A 91 10.84 -3.77 -11.87
CA LEU A 91 9.86 -3.75 -10.78
C LEU A 91 9.11 -5.04 -10.65
N GLU A 92 8.66 -5.57 -11.78
CA GLU A 92 7.78 -6.74 -11.79
C GLU A 92 8.51 -8.00 -11.35
N CYS A 93 7.83 -8.79 -10.52
CA CYS A 93 8.32 -10.09 -10.06
C CYS A 93 8.15 -11.14 -11.16
N LYS A 94 9.05 -11.14 -12.13
CA LYS A 94 9.11 -12.10 -13.25
C LYS A 94 10.51 -12.71 -13.41
N PRO A 95 10.62 -14.01 -13.86
CA PRO A 95 9.51 -14.92 -14.13
C PRO A 95 8.82 -15.42 -12.86
N ALA A 96 7.61 -15.99 -13.03
CA ALA A 96 6.87 -16.62 -11.95
C ALA A 96 7.63 -17.82 -11.35
N ASP A 97 7.22 -18.30 -10.18
CA ASP A 97 7.74 -19.47 -9.49
C ASP A 97 9.24 -19.42 -9.09
N GLN A 98 9.75 -18.20 -8.90
CA GLN A 98 11.11 -17.97 -8.41
C GLN A 98 11.14 -17.04 -7.20
N VAL A 99 12.13 -17.22 -6.34
CA VAL A 99 12.44 -16.26 -5.29
C VAL A 99 13.22 -15.10 -5.89
N LEU A 100 12.61 -13.92 -5.94
CA LEU A 100 13.18 -12.72 -6.53
C LEU A 100 13.41 -11.65 -5.47
N ASN A 101 14.53 -10.93 -5.58
CA ASN A 101 14.86 -9.81 -4.70
C ASN A 101 14.35 -8.46 -5.28
N LEU A 102 13.12 -8.45 -5.81
CA LEU A 102 12.52 -7.28 -6.47
C LEU A 102 11.51 -6.53 -5.59
N GLY A 103 11.44 -6.87 -4.31
CA GLY A 103 10.55 -6.21 -3.36
C GLY A 103 10.91 -4.75 -3.12
N PHE A 104 9.88 -3.91 -3.01
CA PHE A 104 10.00 -2.52 -2.59
C PHE A 104 9.87 -2.39 -1.10
N LYS A 105 10.67 -1.50 -0.54
CA LYS A 105 10.50 -0.99 0.82
C LYS A 105 10.13 0.49 0.75
N ILE A 106 9.00 0.83 1.32
CA ILE A 106 8.55 2.22 1.47
C ILE A 106 8.63 2.57 2.94
N THR A 107 9.33 3.63 3.27
CA THR A 107 9.47 4.14 4.65
C THR A 107 9.07 5.60 4.70
N ALA A 108 8.44 6.01 5.81
CA ALA A 108 7.98 7.36 6.05
C ALA A 108 8.33 7.80 7.48
N ASP A 109 8.56 9.08 7.70
CA ASP A 109 8.81 9.64 9.02
C ASP A 109 7.54 9.86 9.85
N ASN A 110 6.36 9.89 9.19
CA ASN A 110 5.04 9.88 9.83
C ASN A 110 4.16 8.81 9.19
N PRO A 111 3.11 8.33 9.89
CA PRO A 111 2.19 7.34 9.33
C PRO A 111 1.53 7.81 8.05
N ILE A 112 1.48 6.94 7.04
CA ILE A 112 0.85 7.15 5.74
C ILE A 112 -0.02 5.96 5.36
N THR A 113 -0.78 6.09 4.27
CA THR A 113 -1.30 4.94 3.54
C THR A 113 -0.62 4.82 2.19
N VAL A 114 -0.47 3.59 1.70
CA VAL A 114 0.13 3.29 0.40
C VAL A 114 -0.80 2.40 -0.39
N VAL A 115 -1.09 2.80 -1.63
CA VAL A 115 -1.84 1.98 -2.59
C VAL A 115 -1.01 1.84 -3.86
N TYR A 116 -0.89 0.62 -4.36
CA TYR A 116 -0.30 0.34 -5.67
C TYR A 116 -1.42 0.23 -6.69
N ASP A 117 -1.28 0.96 -7.77
CA ASP A 117 -2.29 1.02 -8.83
C ASP A 117 -1.64 0.78 -10.21
N VAL A 118 -2.28 -0.09 -10.98
CA VAL A 118 -1.95 -0.36 -12.38
C VAL A 118 -3.16 0.03 -13.19
N VAL A 119 -3.04 1.09 -13.96
CA VAL A 119 -4.10 1.55 -14.87
C VAL A 119 -3.98 0.76 -16.17
N THR A 120 -4.96 -0.07 -16.45
CA THR A 120 -5.07 -0.88 -17.68
C THR A 120 -6.06 -0.29 -18.65
#